data_77870e44d7821ae76d68a730795db6ad
#
_entry.id   77870e44d7821ae76d68a730795db6ad
#
_cell.length_a   1.000
_cell.length_b   1.000
_cell.length_c   1.000
_cell.angle_alpha   90.00
_cell.angle_beta   90.00
_cell.angle_gamma   90.00
#
_symmetry.space_group_name_H-M   'P 1'
#
loop_
_entity.id
_entity.type
_entity.pdbx_description
1 polymer ?
#
loop_
_entity_poly.entity_id
_entity_poly.type
_entity_poly.pdbx_seq_one_letter_code
_entity_poly.pdbx_strand_id
1 'polypeptide(L)'
;MLNAVEPGTIMPIHRHPTTSTTVVIIRGSIKYNFYDDNGSLTESVFLDANGYDRAVQIEKDRWHNLESLESGSVLLEAKDGAWEPYELFNK
;
A
#
# COMPACT_ATOMS: atom_id res chain seq x y z
N MET A 1 -9.82 7.87 -0.13
CA MET A 1 -10.37 7.10 -1.26
C MET A 1 -10.52 5.64 -0.89
N LEU A 2 -11.66 5.03 -1.21
CA LEU A 2 -11.86 3.60 -1.01
C LEU A 2 -11.41 2.84 -2.25
N ASN A 3 -10.67 1.76 -2.04
CA ASN A 3 -10.19 0.89 -3.11
C ASN A 3 -10.54 -0.55 -2.80
N ALA A 4 -11.04 -1.25 -3.81
CA ALA A 4 -11.27 -2.70 -3.73
C ALA A 4 -10.15 -3.40 -4.47
N VAL A 5 -9.56 -4.42 -3.85
CA VAL A 5 -8.41 -5.13 -4.41
C VAL A 5 -8.65 -6.63 -4.33
N GLU A 6 -8.46 -7.33 -5.45
CA GLU A 6 -8.63 -8.78 -5.52
C GLU A 6 -7.28 -9.48 -5.58
N PRO A 7 -7.19 -10.73 -5.04
CA PRO A 7 -5.96 -11.53 -5.14
C PRO A 7 -5.56 -11.73 -6.60
N GLY A 8 -4.26 -11.74 -6.86
CA GLY A 8 -3.73 -11.91 -8.20
C GLY A 8 -3.57 -10.63 -8.99
N THR A 9 -4.07 -9.51 -8.49
CA THR A 9 -3.84 -8.20 -9.11
C THR A 9 -2.36 -7.84 -8.93
N ILE A 10 -1.70 -7.53 -10.03
CA ILE A 10 -0.29 -7.13 -10.00
C ILE A 10 -0.21 -5.62 -9.81
N MET A 11 0.36 -5.20 -8.69
CA MET A 11 0.54 -3.79 -8.36
C MET A 11 2.00 -3.42 -8.58
N PRO A 12 2.28 -2.43 -9.45
CA PRO A 12 3.67 -2.01 -9.66
C PRO A 12 4.24 -1.35 -8.40
N ILE A 13 5.56 -1.50 -8.22
CA ILE A 13 6.27 -0.81 -7.14
C ILE A 13 6.31 0.67 -7.49
N HIS A 14 5.90 1.51 -6.56
CA HIS A 14 5.81 2.96 -6.79
C HIS A 14 6.05 3.71 -5.49
N ARG A 15 6.20 5.04 -5.61
CA ARG A 15 6.32 5.92 -4.45
C ARG A 15 5.61 7.24 -4.73
N HIS A 16 5.27 7.94 -3.65
CA HIS A 16 4.68 9.28 -3.70
C HIS A 16 5.74 10.27 -3.21
N PRO A 17 6.27 11.14 -4.09
CA PRO A 17 7.43 11.97 -3.73
C PRO A 17 7.19 12.99 -2.63
N THR A 18 5.98 13.54 -2.51
CA THR A 18 5.74 14.64 -1.57
C THR A 18 4.64 14.40 -0.56
N THR A 19 3.91 13.29 -0.67
CA THR A 19 2.80 13.01 0.26
C THR A 19 3.02 11.69 0.98
N SER A 20 2.60 11.64 2.24
CA SER A 20 2.49 10.38 2.97
C SER A 20 1.04 9.89 2.87
N THR A 21 0.85 8.60 3.06
CA THR A 21 -0.47 7.97 2.95
C THR A 21 -0.77 7.17 4.20
N THR A 22 -1.95 7.37 4.75
CA THR A 22 -2.48 6.52 5.82
C THR A 22 -3.45 5.54 5.17
N VAL A 23 -3.25 4.26 5.42
CA VAL A 23 -4.08 3.19 4.87
C VAL A 23 -4.74 2.45 6.01
N VAL A 24 -6.07 2.26 5.89
CA VAL A 24 -6.84 1.48 6.86
C VAL A 24 -7.57 0.38 6.11
N ILE A 25 -7.45 -0.86 6.59
CA ILE A 25 -8.19 -1.97 6.02
C ILE A 25 -9.64 -1.94 6.53
N ILE A 26 -10.59 -1.98 5.61
CA ILE A 26 -12.02 -1.94 5.94
C ILE A 26 -12.61 -3.36 5.93
N ARG A 27 -12.18 -4.18 4.97
CA ARG A 27 -12.67 -5.54 4.80
C ARG A 27 -11.55 -6.41 4.24
N GLY A 28 -11.46 -7.65 4.72
CA GLY A 28 -10.52 -8.62 4.20
C GLY A 28 -9.12 -8.46 4.77
N SER A 29 -8.13 -8.81 3.97
CA SER A 29 -6.73 -8.72 4.38
C SER A 29 -5.84 -8.37 3.20
N ILE A 30 -4.81 -7.58 3.47
CA ILE A 30 -3.85 -7.13 2.48
C ILE A 30 -2.44 -7.17 3.05
N LYS A 31 -1.47 -7.19 2.16
CA LYS A 31 -0.06 -7.18 2.52
C LYS A 31 0.60 -6.03 1.78
N TYR A 32 1.19 -5.10 2.54
CA TYR A 32 2.01 -4.03 1.97
C TYR A 32 3.46 -4.47 1.98
N ASN A 33 4.13 -4.33 0.85
CA ASN A 33 5.54 -4.64 0.70
C ASN A 33 6.31 -3.35 0.49
N PHE A 34 7.44 -3.22 1.19
CA PHE A 34 8.31 -2.04 1.09
C PHE A 34 9.66 -2.44 0.54
N TYR A 35 10.24 -1.58 -0.26
CA TYR A 35 11.47 -1.88 -1.00
C TYR A 35 12.49 -0.76 -0.82
N ASP A 36 13.76 -1.10 -0.98
CA ASP A 36 14.83 -0.11 -1.00
C ASP A 36 15.04 0.43 -2.43
N ASP A 37 16.02 1.32 -2.61
CA ASP A 37 16.29 1.93 -3.90
C ASP A 37 16.82 0.95 -4.95
N ASN A 38 17.22 -0.23 -4.53
CA ASN A 38 17.67 -1.29 -5.44
C ASN A 38 16.53 -2.24 -5.83
N GLY A 39 15.34 -2.02 -5.29
CA GLY A 39 14.21 -2.88 -5.56
C GLY A 39 14.16 -4.14 -4.69
N SER A 40 14.97 -4.19 -3.64
CA SER A 40 14.97 -5.33 -2.72
C SER A 40 13.92 -5.14 -1.64
N LEU A 41 13.19 -6.21 -1.35
CA LEU A 41 12.17 -6.20 -0.29
C LEU A 41 12.83 -6.00 1.07
N THR A 42 12.39 -4.99 1.82
CA THR A 42 12.92 -4.68 3.14
C THR A 42 11.96 -5.01 4.27
N GLU A 43 10.65 -4.92 4.01
CA GLU A 43 9.65 -5.09 5.05
C GLU A 43 8.32 -5.46 4.43
N SER A 44 7.52 -6.25 5.14
CA SER A 44 6.13 -6.52 4.77
C SER A 44 5.25 -6.28 5.97
N VAL A 45 4.10 -5.63 5.75
CA VAL A 45 3.12 -5.33 6.79
C VAL A 45 1.80 -5.97 6.38
N PHE A 46 1.25 -6.80 7.26
CA PHE A 46 -0.03 -7.48 7.03
C PHE A 46 -1.13 -6.72 7.74
N LEU A 47 -2.17 -6.32 7.01
CA LEU A 47 -3.34 -5.68 7.58
C LEU A 47 -4.54 -6.61 7.44
N ASP A 48 -5.28 -6.78 8.53
CA ASP A 48 -6.45 -7.66 8.58
C ASP A 48 -7.59 -6.95 9.29
N ALA A 49 -8.72 -6.85 8.65
CA ALA A 49 -9.89 -6.15 9.21
C ALA A 49 -10.38 -6.79 10.53
N ASN A 50 -10.07 -8.05 10.75
CA ASN A 50 -10.42 -8.78 11.98
C ASN A 50 -9.21 -9.01 12.89
N GLY A 51 -8.05 -8.44 12.57
CA GLY A 51 -6.82 -8.64 13.31
C GLY A 51 -6.41 -7.43 14.14
N TYR A 52 -5.17 -7.46 14.64
CA TYR A 52 -4.60 -6.36 15.41
C TYR A 52 -4.17 -5.20 14.54
N ASP A 53 -3.47 -5.50 13.46
CA ASP A 53 -2.91 -4.47 12.58
C ASP A 53 -3.93 -4.14 11.49
N ARG A 54 -4.52 -2.96 11.60
CA ARG A 54 -5.57 -2.52 10.68
C ARG A 54 -5.20 -1.29 9.87
N ALA A 55 -4.05 -0.69 10.17
CA ALA A 55 -3.63 0.55 9.52
C ALA A 55 -2.12 0.58 9.36
N VAL A 56 -1.65 1.28 8.33
CA VAL A 56 -0.24 1.52 8.10
C VAL A 56 -0.06 2.93 7.58
N GLN A 57 1.03 3.58 8.01
CA GLN A 57 1.44 4.89 7.51
C GLN A 57 2.57 4.66 6.51
N ILE A 58 2.38 5.13 5.28
CA ILE A 58 3.40 5.04 4.24
C ILE A 58 4.05 6.41 4.09
N GLU A 59 5.33 6.50 4.46
CA GLU A 59 6.09 7.73 4.36
C GLU A 59 6.23 8.18 2.90
N LYS A 60 6.38 9.49 2.68
CA LYS A 60 6.71 9.98 1.34
C LYS A 60 8.02 9.37 0.86
N ASP A 61 8.16 9.23 -0.44
CA ASP A 61 9.35 8.67 -1.10
C ASP A 61 9.64 7.21 -0.79
N ARG A 62 8.76 6.49 -0.16
CA ARG A 62 8.98 5.09 0.18
C ARG A 62 8.44 4.18 -0.92
N TRP A 63 9.31 3.38 -1.52
CA TRP A 63 8.93 2.39 -2.53
C TRP A 63 8.04 1.31 -1.91
N HIS A 64 6.89 1.06 -2.52
CA HIS A 64 5.94 0.09 -1.99
C HIS A 64 5.00 -0.44 -3.07
N ASN A 65 4.37 -1.55 -2.75
CA ASN A 65 3.20 -2.05 -3.46
C ASN A 65 2.34 -2.82 -2.46
N LEU A 66 1.23 -3.35 -2.93
CA LEU A 66 0.35 -4.13 -2.07
C LEU A 66 -0.16 -5.36 -2.81
N GLU A 67 -0.55 -6.37 -2.03
CA GLU A 67 -1.19 -7.57 -2.52
C GLU A 67 -2.44 -7.82 -1.71
N SER A 68 -3.54 -8.19 -2.37
CA SER A 68 -4.72 -8.65 -1.66
C SER A 68 -4.53 -10.12 -1.30
N LEU A 69 -4.83 -10.46 -0.05
CA LEU A 69 -4.73 -11.84 0.43
C LEU A 69 -6.09 -12.52 0.47
N GLU A 70 -7.17 -11.76 0.28
CA GLU A 70 -8.52 -12.26 0.42
C GLU A 70 -9.44 -11.55 -0.58
N SER A 71 -10.32 -12.31 -1.23
CA SER A 71 -11.29 -11.75 -2.16
C SER A 71 -12.22 -10.77 -1.43
N GLY A 72 -12.55 -9.67 -2.08
CA GLY A 72 -13.42 -8.65 -1.50
C GLY A 72 -12.73 -7.73 -0.53
N SER A 73 -11.39 -7.67 -0.53
CA SER A 73 -10.66 -6.75 0.34
C SER A 73 -10.91 -5.30 -0.08
N VAL A 74 -11.16 -4.45 0.91
CA VAL A 74 -11.42 -3.01 0.72
C VAL A 74 -10.55 -2.22 1.68
N LEU A 75 -9.88 -1.21 1.17
CA LEU A 75 -9.04 -0.33 1.98
C LEU A 75 -9.39 1.12 1.76
N LEU A 76 -9.11 1.95 2.77
CA LEU A 76 -9.26 3.40 2.70
C LEU A 76 -7.87 4.02 2.72
N GLU A 77 -7.60 4.89 1.75
CA GLU A 77 -6.35 5.64 1.68
C GLU A 77 -6.61 7.12 1.88
N ALA A 78 -5.84 7.75 2.76
CA ALA A 78 -5.90 9.19 3.00
C ALA A 78 -4.50 9.77 2.86
N LYS A 79 -4.36 10.80 2.03
CA LYS A 79 -3.10 11.48 1.79
C LYS A 79 -3.07 12.83 2.50
N ASP A 80 -1.87 13.26 2.87
CA ASP A 80 -1.68 14.51 3.62
C ASP A 80 -1.44 15.72 2.73
N GLY A 81 -1.74 15.62 1.45
CA GLY A 81 -1.57 16.73 0.51
C GLY A 81 -2.40 16.53 -0.73
N ALA A 82 -2.27 17.47 -1.68
CA ALA A 82 -2.96 17.41 -2.95
C ALA A 82 -2.49 16.22 -3.78
N TRP A 83 -3.37 15.69 -4.60
CA TRP A 83 -3.01 14.60 -5.50
C TRP A 83 -1.88 15.02 -6.42
N GLU A 84 -0.94 14.11 -6.64
CA GLU A 84 0.15 14.27 -7.58
C GLU A 84 0.44 12.93 -8.26
N PRO A 85 1.06 12.93 -9.44
CA PRO A 85 1.47 11.67 -10.08
C PRO A 85 2.48 10.93 -9.21
N TYR A 86 2.34 9.62 -9.11
CA TYR A 86 3.30 8.80 -8.41
C TYR A 86 4.44 8.39 -9.35
N GLU A 87 5.58 8.02 -8.78
CA GLU A 87 6.70 7.51 -9.53
C GLU A 87 6.71 5.99 -9.53
N LEU A 88 6.99 5.39 -10.70
CA LEU A 88 7.14 3.95 -10.82
C LEU A 88 8.60 3.56 -10.66
N PHE A 89 8.83 2.43 -10.00
CA PHE A 89 10.16 1.84 -9.92
C PHE A 89 10.45 1.15 -11.26
N ASN A 90 11.54 1.51 -11.92
CA ASN A 90 11.83 1.01 -13.26
C ASN A 90 13.24 0.45 -13.42
N LYS A 91 13.69 -0.24 -12.42
CA LYS A 91 14.97 -0.97 -12.50
C LYS A 91 14.78 -2.40 -12.91
#